data_4876db0c7637899701227ebc7a3019ec
#
_entry.id   4876db0c7637899701227ebc7a3019ec
#
_cell.length_a   1.000
_cell.length_b   1.000
_cell.length_c   1.000
_cell.angle_alpha   90.00
_cell.angle_beta   90.00
_cell.angle_gamma   90.00
#
_symmetry.space_group_name_H-M   'P 1'
#
loop_
_entity.id
_entity.type
_entity.pdbx_description
1 polymer ?
#
loop_
_entity_poly.entity_id
_entity_poly.type
_entity_poly.pdbx_seq_one_letter_code
_entity_poly.pdbx_strand_id
1 'polypeptide(L)'
;MSASTNWPRNRLLLALPSSDVTRLMPALERISCEREQVLIDADSPLDHVFFPDGGVISAVAEYADGRVIEMATIGSEGCTGMQAAIGAESSFYRLLVQIPGGAAKMARTAFMRAISSVPPFRTLIYAYLQAFLEQVLVSVACNGAHSVKQRLARWLLMMRDRSDDDTLQITQSLLGEMLGVQRPTVTNDARELERAGLIARGLRQVSILDRQGLAEASCECYQLVRARFTLHLPRTYP
;
A
#
# COMPACT_ATOMS: atom_id res chain seq x y z
N MET A 1 1.28 -0.97 -31.17
CA MET A 1 1.20 -0.56 -29.75
C MET A 1 2.59 -0.74 -29.16
N SER A 2 3.31 0.37 -28.97
CA SER A 2 4.69 0.39 -28.46
C SER A 2 4.65 -0.08 -26.99
N ALA A 3 5.25 -1.22 -26.71
CA ALA A 3 5.51 -1.66 -25.34
C ALA A 3 6.40 -0.59 -24.68
N SER A 4 5.93 0.05 -23.61
CA SER A 4 6.73 0.98 -22.85
C SER A 4 7.97 0.24 -22.33
N THR A 5 9.14 0.69 -22.76
CA THR A 5 10.45 0.10 -22.52
C THR A 5 10.91 0.16 -21.04
N ASN A 6 10.04 0.56 -20.11
CA ASN A 6 10.39 0.81 -18.71
C ASN A 6 9.46 0.02 -17.75
N TRP A 7 9.56 -1.31 -17.75
CA TRP A 7 8.85 -2.19 -16.85
C TRP A 7 9.81 -3.23 -16.25
N PRO A 8 9.70 -3.62 -14.97
CA PRO A 8 8.71 -3.19 -13.97
C PRO A 8 8.93 -1.76 -13.50
N ARG A 9 7.86 -1.12 -12.94
CA ARG A 9 7.90 0.23 -12.37
C ARG A 9 7.87 0.21 -10.85
N ASN A 10 7.80 -0.96 -10.25
CA ASN A 10 7.81 -1.15 -8.80
C ASN A 10 9.15 -0.66 -8.22
N ARG A 11 9.10 0.29 -7.29
CA ARG A 11 10.28 0.93 -6.71
C ARG A 11 11.12 -0.04 -5.87
N LEU A 12 10.47 -1.04 -5.25
CA LEU A 12 11.18 -2.07 -4.50
C LEU A 12 12.06 -2.90 -5.45
N LEU A 13 11.52 -3.35 -6.59
CA LEU A 13 12.32 -4.07 -7.60
C LEU A 13 13.41 -3.19 -8.20
N LEU A 14 13.12 -1.91 -8.48
CA LEU A 14 14.08 -0.96 -9.05
C LEU A 14 15.19 -0.54 -8.07
N ALA A 15 15.06 -0.82 -6.78
CA ALA A 15 16.13 -0.63 -5.80
C ALA A 15 17.25 -1.67 -5.91
N LEU A 16 17.01 -2.78 -6.62
CA LEU A 16 18.02 -3.81 -6.91
C LEU A 16 19.02 -3.34 -7.97
N PRO A 17 20.25 -3.91 -8.02
CA PRO A 17 21.12 -3.81 -9.17
C PRO A 17 20.40 -4.25 -10.45
N SER A 18 20.63 -3.57 -11.58
CA SER A 18 19.96 -3.86 -12.86
C SER A 18 20.18 -5.29 -13.34
N SER A 19 21.35 -5.88 -13.07
CA SER A 19 21.65 -7.29 -13.35
C SER A 19 20.72 -8.24 -12.58
N ASP A 20 20.38 -7.93 -11.34
CA ASP A 20 19.48 -8.77 -10.53
C ASP A 20 18.03 -8.59 -10.96
N VAL A 21 17.60 -7.37 -11.31
CA VAL A 21 16.28 -7.15 -11.93
C VAL A 21 16.16 -7.99 -13.21
N THR A 22 17.18 -7.96 -14.08
CA THR A 22 17.20 -8.76 -15.33
C THR A 22 17.07 -10.27 -15.06
N ARG A 23 17.69 -10.78 -13.98
CA ARG A 23 17.54 -12.19 -13.57
C ARG A 23 16.15 -12.56 -13.10
N LEU A 24 15.42 -11.60 -12.51
CA LEU A 24 14.04 -11.80 -12.04
C LEU A 24 13.01 -11.69 -13.16
N MET A 25 13.29 -10.93 -14.23
CA MET A 25 12.35 -10.65 -15.32
C MET A 25 11.62 -11.87 -15.89
N PRO A 26 12.27 -13.03 -16.14
CA PRO A 26 11.58 -14.20 -16.69
C PRO A 26 10.52 -14.81 -15.74
N ALA A 27 10.56 -14.46 -14.46
CA ALA A 27 9.61 -14.93 -13.45
C ALA A 27 8.49 -13.90 -13.16
N LEU A 28 8.52 -12.73 -13.79
CA LEU A 28 7.55 -11.67 -13.61
C LEU A 28 6.52 -11.70 -14.75
N GLU A 29 5.25 -11.68 -14.37
CA GLU A 29 4.11 -11.52 -15.28
C GLU A 29 3.48 -10.15 -15.04
N ARG A 30 3.26 -9.39 -16.12
CA ARG A 30 2.57 -8.10 -16.03
C ARG A 30 1.06 -8.32 -15.98
N ILE A 31 0.41 -7.77 -14.97
CA ILE A 31 -1.05 -7.83 -14.78
C ILE A 31 -1.66 -6.45 -14.60
N SER A 32 -2.95 -6.31 -14.91
CA SER A 32 -3.80 -5.20 -14.48
C SER A 32 -4.50 -5.57 -13.17
N CYS A 33 -4.61 -4.60 -12.27
CA CYS A 33 -5.32 -4.74 -11.01
C CYS A 33 -6.51 -3.79 -11.01
N GLU A 34 -7.71 -4.34 -11.02
CA GLU A 34 -8.95 -3.58 -11.06
C GLU A 34 -9.40 -3.18 -9.65
N ARG A 35 -10.19 -2.10 -9.54
CA ARG A 35 -10.77 -1.66 -8.26
C ARG A 35 -11.59 -2.79 -7.61
N GLU A 36 -11.47 -2.91 -6.30
CA GLU A 36 -12.18 -3.92 -5.48
C GLU A 36 -11.84 -5.37 -5.85
N GLN A 37 -10.83 -5.59 -6.70
CA GLN A 37 -10.31 -6.92 -6.98
C GLN A 37 -9.63 -7.49 -5.74
N VAL A 38 -10.01 -8.70 -5.36
CA VAL A 38 -9.33 -9.50 -4.34
C VAL A 38 -8.17 -10.24 -5.02
N LEU A 39 -6.94 -9.95 -4.62
CA LEU A 39 -5.74 -10.61 -5.14
C LEU A 39 -5.41 -11.89 -4.37
N ILE A 40 -5.61 -11.87 -3.06
CA ILE A 40 -5.46 -13.02 -2.15
C ILE A 40 -6.57 -12.89 -1.10
N ASP A 41 -7.34 -13.93 -0.89
CA ASP A 41 -8.35 -13.95 0.16
C ASP A 41 -7.76 -14.39 1.50
N ALA A 42 -8.46 -14.09 2.61
CA ALA A 42 -8.08 -14.58 3.93
C ALA A 42 -8.07 -16.11 3.94
N ASP A 43 -7.14 -16.69 4.67
CA ASP A 43 -6.91 -18.15 4.81
C ASP A 43 -6.60 -18.89 3.50
N SER A 44 -6.47 -18.16 2.38
CA SER A 44 -6.10 -18.74 1.08
C SER A 44 -4.60 -18.97 0.94
N PRO A 45 -4.17 -19.95 0.12
CA PRO A 45 -2.76 -20.19 -0.17
C PRO A 45 -2.07 -18.95 -0.76
N LEU A 46 -0.80 -18.76 -0.39
CA LEU A 46 0.07 -17.72 -0.95
C LEU A 46 0.73 -18.22 -2.24
N ASP A 47 -0.05 -18.36 -3.31
CA ASP A 47 0.46 -18.86 -4.59
C ASP A 47 1.27 -17.82 -5.36
N HIS A 48 1.07 -16.55 -5.07
CA HIS A 48 1.70 -15.43 -5.79
C HIS A 48 2.15 -14.31 -4.85
N VAL A 49 3.19 -13.60 -5.29
CA VAL A 49 3.64 -12.32 -4.76
C VAL A 49 3.37 -11.26 -5.82
N PHE A 50 2.81 -10.11 -5.41
CA PHE A 50 2.51 -9.00 -6.32
C PHE A 50 3.37 -7.80 -5.95
N PHE A 51 3.99 -7.19 -6.95
CA PHE A 51 4.78 -5.98 -6.87
C PHE A 51 4.02 -4.87 -7.61
N PRO A 52 3.28 -3.98 -6.94
CA PRO A 52 2.53 -2.92 -7.60
C PRO A 52 3.46 -1.99 -8.41
N ASP A 53 3.11 -1.73 -9.66
CA ASP A 53 3.79 -0.76 -10.53
C ASP A 53 3.15 0.64 -10.45
N GLY A 54 1.95 0.69 -9.92
CA GLY A 54 1.10 1.84 -9.65
C GLY A 54 -0.18 1.37 -9.01
N GLY A 55 -0.98 2.29 -8.49
CA GLY A 55 -2.14 1.94 -7.69
C GLY A 55 -1.78 1.52 -6.26
N VAL A 56 -2.78 1.12 -5.49
CA VAL A 56 -2.61 0.76 -4.07
C VAL A 56 -3.41 -0.49 -3.72
N ILE A 57 -2.79 -1.40 -3.01
CA ILE A 57 -3.37 -2.61 -2.44
C ILE A 57 -3.44 -2.44 -0.93
N SER A 58 -4.59 -2.78 -0.31
CA SER A 58 -4.77 -2.77 1.13
C SER A 58 -4.79 -4.20 1.68
N ALA A 59 -4.08 -4.40 2.78
CA ALA A 59 -4.26 -5.56 3.64
C ALA A 59 -5.42 -5.25 4.59
N VAL A 60 -6.51 -6.00 4.48
CA VAL A 60 -7.74 -5.76 5.25
C VAL A 60 -8.14 -6.97 6.08
N ALA A 61 -8.67 -6.69 7.28
CA ALA A 61 -9.40 -7.67 8.08
C ALA A 61 -10.89 -7.53 7.79
N GLU A 62 -11.56 -8.67 7.59
CA GLU A 62 -13.02 -8.75 7.47
C GLU A 62 -13.58 -9.46 8.70
N TYR A 63 -14.61 -8.86 9.28
CA TYR A 63 -15.26 -9.34 10.49
C TYR A 63 -16.60 -10.03 10.16
N ALA A 64 -17.06 -10.88 11.05
CA ALA A 64 -18.31 -11.64 10.88
C ALA A 64 -19.56 -10.76 10.70
N ASP A 65 -19.52 -9.51 11.15
CA ASP A 65 -20.59 -8.52 10.96
C ASP A 65 -20.48 -7.75 9.62
N GLY A 66 -19.54 -8.14 8.75
CA GLY A 66 -19.31 -7.56 7.42
C GLY A 66 -18.45 -6.28 7.45
N ARG A 67 -17.93 -5.84 8.61
CA ARG A 67 -17.00 -4.71 8.67
C ARG A 67 -15.66 -5.10 8.05
N VAL A 68 -15.12 -4.18 7.26
CA VAL A 68 -13.79 -4.29 6.69
C VAL A 68 -12.92 -3.16 7.27
N ILE A 69 -11.75 -3.50 7.79
CA ILE A 69 -10.82 -2.53 8.37
C ILE A 69 -9.44 -2.71 7.75
N GLU A 70 -8.85 -1.61 7.30
CA GLU A 70 -7.49 -1.63 6.77
C GLU A 70 -6.46 -1.73 7.88
N MET A 71 -5.53 -2.68 7.72
CA MET A 71 -4.39 -2.86 8.60
C MET A 71 -3.13 -2.21 8.02
N ALA A 72 -2.95 -2.24 6.70
CA ALA A 72 -1.80 -1.66 6.02
C ALA A 72 -2.10 -1.39 4.54
N THR A 73 -1.40 -0.40 3.98
CA THR A 73 -1.37 -0.07 2.54
C THR A 73 -0.06 -0.47 1.91
N ILE A 74 -0.11 -0.93 0.67
CA ILE A 74 1.03 -1.39 -0.14
C ILE A 74 0.92 -0.75 -1.52
N GLY A 75 1.94 -0.01 -1.92
CA GLY A 75 2.05 0.60 -3.24
C GLY A 75 3.32 0.16 -3.96
N SER A 76 3.81 1.01 -4.86
CA SER A 76 5.00 0.72 -5.66
C SER A 76 6.30 0.62 -4.84
N GLU A 77 6.29 1.04 -3.57
CA GLU A 77 7.40 0.90 -2.62
C GLU A 77 7.56 -0.51 -2.05
N GLY A 78 6.62 -1.41 -2.31
CA GLY A 78 6.57 -2.69 -1.63
C GLY A 78 6.03 -3.85 -2.48
N CYS A 79 5.68 -4.93 -1.79
CA CYS A 79 5.06 -6.11 -2.40
C CYS A 79 4.08 -6.77 -1.43
N THR A 80 3.14 -7.54 -1.97
CA THR A 80 2.21 -8.37 -1.19
C THR A 80 2.68 -9.83 -1.21
N GLY A 81 2.23 -10.62 -0.24
CA GLY A 81 2.61 -12.04 -0.18
C GLY A 81 4.05 -12.29 0.29
N MET A 82 4.76 -11.22 0.71
CA MET A 82 6.16 -11.28 1.15
C MET A 82 6.38 -12.16 2.39
N GLN A 83 5.35 -12.41 3.19
CA GLN A 83 5.43 -13.32 4.33
C GLN A 83 5.77 -14.76 3.93
N ALA A 84 5.64 -15.14 2.67
CA ALA A 84 6.17 -16.39 2.14
C ALA A 84 7.68 -16.51 2.38
N ALA A 85 8.45 -15.40 2.35
CA ALA A 85 9.89 -15.40 2.60
C ALA A 85 10.27 -15.85 4.01
N ILE A 86 9.35 -15.80 4.97
CA ILE A 86 9.53 -16.25 6.35
C ILE A 86 8.74 -17.53 6.67
N GLY A 87 8.27 -18.24 5.65
CA GLY A 87 7.66 -19.56 5.79
C GLY A 87 6.14 -19.60 5.82
N ALA A 88 5.43 -18.47 5.64
CA ALA A 88 3.98 -18.50 5.56
C ALA A 88 3.52 -19.23 4.28
N GLU A 89 2.51 -20.09 4.42
CA GLU A 89 1.90 -20.85 3.32
C GLU A 89 0.56 -20.26 2.89
N SER A 90 -0.12 -19.56 3.78
CA SER A 90 -1.40 -18.89 3.55
C SER A 90 -1.38 -17.45 4.06
N SER A 91 -2.34 -16.64 3.60
CA SER A 91 -2.56 -15.29 4.10
C SER A 91 -3.66 -15.30 5.18
N PHE A 92 -3.43 -14.69 6.34
CA PHE A 92 -4.47 -14.53 7.35
C PHE A 92 -5.35 -13.29 7.13
N TYR A 93 -5.10 -12.52 6.08
CA TYR A 93 -5.83 -11.31 5.71
C TYR A 93 -6.11 -11.26 4.21
N ARG A 94 -7.14 -10.52 3.85
CA ARG A 94 -7.48 -10.27 2.45
C ARG A 94 -6.61 -9.16 1.87
N LEU A 95 -6.17 -9.31 0.63
CA LEU A 95 -5.50 -8.28 -0.17
C LEU A 95 -6.47 -7.73 -1.21
N LEU A 96 -6.85 -6.48 -1.04
CA LEU A 96 -7.87 -5.79 -1.83
C LEU A 96 -7.28 -4.61 -2.58
N VAL A 97 -7.55 -4.51 -3.89
CA VAL A 97 -7.12 -3.36 -4.71
C VAL A 97 -7.98 -2.14 -4.40
N GLN A 98 -7.38 -1.10 -3.82
CA GLN A 98 -8.04 0.16 -3.48
C GLN A 98 -7.97 1.17 -4.62
N ILE A 99 -6.77 1.38 -5.16
CA ILE A 99 -6.56 2.22 -6.34
C ILE A 99 -6.10 1.30 -7.46
N PRO A 100 -6.82 1.27 -8.61
CA PRO A 100 -6.47 0.41 -9.73
C PRO A 100 -5.11 0.80 -10.32
N GLY A 101 -4.41 -0.18 -10.91
CA GLY A 101 -3.10 0.04 -11.52
C GLY A 101 -2.52 -1.23 -12.10
N GLY A 102 -1.22 -1.21 -12.42
CA GLY A 102 -0.49 -2.39 -12.84
C GLY A 102 0.26 -3.06 -11.68
N ALA A 103 0.62 -4.31 -11.86
CA ALA A 103 1.55 -5.01 -10.97
C ALA A 103 2.41 -6.03 -11.75
N ALA A 104 3.58 -6.32 -11.20
CA ALA A 104 4.34 -7.49 -11.58
C ALA A 104 3.97 -8.64 -10.62
N LYS A 105 3.43 -9.73 -11.16
CA LYS A 105 3.05 -10.94 -10.43
C LYS A 105 4.16 -11.98 -10.54
N MET A 106 4.54 -12.62 -9.44
CA MET A 106 5.53 -13.69 -9.38
C MET A 106 4.94 -14.89 -8.66
N ALA A 107 5.07 -16.08 -9.25
CA ALA A 107 4.67 -17.31 -8.56
C ALA A 107 5.50 -17.52 -7.28
N ARG A 108 4.86 -18.00 -6.19
CA ARG A 108 5.52 -18.27 -4.90
C ARG A 108 6.79 -19.12 -5.06
N THR A 109 6.75 -20.15 -5.89
CA THR A 109 7.91 -21.03 -6.14
C THR A 109 9.08 -20.28 -6.76
N ALA A 110 8.82 -19.35 -7.69
CA ALA A 110 9.84 -18.49 -8.28
C ALA A 110 10.37 -17.46 -7.27
N PHE A 111 9.48 -16.88 -6.45
CA PHE A 111 9.85 -15.98 -5.37
C PHE A 111 10.79 -16.64 -4.36
N MET A 112 10.46 -17.85 -3.90
CA MET A 112 11.30 -18.60 -2.95
C MET A 112 12.66 -18.98 -3.56
N ARG A 113 12.70 -19.33 -4.86
CA ARG A 113 13.98 -19.53 -5.57
C ARG A 113 14.80 -18.24 -5.62
N ALA A 114 14.18 -17.10 -5.90
CA ALA A 114 14.85 -15.80 -5.91
C ALA A 114 15.40 -15.43 -4.52
N ILE A 115 14.62 -15.62 -3.45
CA ILE A 115 15.08 -15.45 -2.06
C ILE A 115 16.34 -16.29 -1.77
N SER A 116 16.40 -17.53 -2.26
CA SER A 116 17.53 -18.42 -2.02
C SER A 116 18.75 -18.10 -2.89
N SER A 117 18.54 -17.69 -4.15
CA SER A 117 19.61 -17.60 -5.16
C SER A 117 20.08 -16.17 -5.49
N VAL A 118 19.37 -15.13 -5.02
CA VAL A 118 19.69 -13.71 -5.27
C VAL A 118 19.83 -12.98 -3.93
N PRO A 119 21.02 -12.96 -3.31
CA PRO A 119 21.21 -12.37 -1.98
C PRO A 119 20.73 -10.91 -1.86
N PRO A 120 20.96 -10.00 -2.84
CA PRO A 120 20.41 -8.64 -2.77
C PRO A 120 18.88 -8.61 -2.70
N PHE A 121 18.20 -9.49 -3.44
CA PHE A 121 16.72 -9.60 -3.40
C PHE A 121 16.25 -10.06 -2.02
N ARG A 122 16.87 -11.08 -1.45
CA ARG A 122 16.55 -11.54 -0.09
C ARG A 122 16.71 -10.43 0.95
N THR A 123 17.84 -9.72 0.93
CA THR A 123 18.09 -8.60 1.86
C THR A 123 17.03 -7.52 1.71
N LEU A 124 16.67 -7.17 0.48
CA LEU A 124 15.65 -6.16 0.18
C LEU A 124 14.25 -6.58 0.70
N ILE A 125 13.85 -7.83 0.48
CA ILE A 125 12.56 -8.36 0.94
C ILE A 125 12.49 -8.38 2.48
N TYR A 126 13.58 -8.74 3.17
CA TYR A 126 13.60 -8.72 4.64
C TYR A 126 13.56 -7.30 5.20
N ALA A 127 14.25 -6.35 4.57
CA ALA A 127 14.14 -4.93 4.93
C ALA A 127 12.72 -4.40 4.72
N TYR A 128 12.05 -4.81 3.63
CA TYR A 128 10.66 -4.45 3.39
C TYR A 128 9.70 -5.08 4.42
N LEU A 129 9.88 -6.36 4.78
CA LEU A 129 9.11 -7.01 5.83
C LEU A 129 9.19 -6.25 7.15
N GLN A 130 10.40 -5.78 7.52
CA GLN A 130 10.59 -4.98 8.73
C GLN A 130 9.86 -3.64 8.63
N ALA A 131 10.04 -2.89 7.54
CA ALA A 131 9.34 -1.62 7.32
C ALA A 131 7.81 -1.78 7.33
N PHE A 132 7.30 -2.84 6.72
CA PHE A 132 5.88 -3.17 6.71
C PHE A 132 5.34 -3.49 8.10
N LEU A 133 6.06 -4.29 8.89
CA LEU A 133 5.69 -4.58 10.27
C LEU A 133 5.65 -3.30 11.11
N GLU A 134 6.63 -2.41 10.97
CA GLU A 134 6.66 -1.13 11.68
C GLU A 134 5.48 -0.23 11.24
N GLN A 135 5.09 -0.21 9.97
CA GLN A 135 3.89 0.49 9.50
C GLN A 135 2.63 -0.04 10.18
N VAL A 136 2.49 -1.37 10.31
CA VAL A 136 1.33 -1.99 11.00
C VAL A 136 1.31 -1.59 12.48
N LEU A 137 2.44 -1.68 13.17
CA LEU A 137 2.55 -1.32 14.59
C LEU A 137 2.23 0.17 14.82
N VAL A 138 2.72 1.06 13.96
CA VAL A 138 2.37 2.49 13.99
C VAL A 138 0.87 2.69 13.76
N SER A 139 0.26 1.93 12.84
CA SER A 139 -1.18 2.03 12.57
C SER A 139 -2.02 1.58 13.76
N VAL A 140 -1.61 0.53 14.49
CA VAL A 140 -2.27 0.06 15.71
C VAL A 140 -2.24 1.16 16.80
N ALA A 141 -1.06 1.72 17.06
CA ALA A 141 -0.90 2.81 18.04
C ALA A 141 -1.70 4.06 17.64
N CYS A 142 -1.63 4.43 16.36
CA CYS A 142 -2.35 5.57 15.81
C CYS A 142 -3.88 5.46 15.98
N ASN A 143 -4.44 4.26 15.82
CA ASN A 143 -5.88 4.01 15.97
C ASN A 143 -6.38 4.29 17.42
N GLY A 144 -5.53 4.08 18.41
CA GLY A 144 -5.86 4.36 19.82
C GLY A 144 -5.54 5.79 20.27
N ALA A 145 -4.58 6.46 19.63
CA ALA A 145 -4.02 7.72 20.11
C ALA A 145 -4.56 8.97 19.39
N HIS A 146 -5.00 8.86 18.16
CA HIS A 146 -5.28 10.02 17.30
C HIS A 146 -6.73 10.10 16.83
N SER A 147 -7.21 11.34 16.64
CA SER A 147 -8.56 11.62 16.14
C SER A 147 -8.77 11.07 14.72
N VAL A 148 -10.03 10.81 14.37
CA VAL A 148 -10.39 10.34 13.01
C VAL A 148 -9.94 11.34 11.95
N LYS A 149 -10.04 12.64 12.20
CA LYS A 149 -9.57 13.69 11.28
C LYS A 149 -8.07 13.60 11.01
N GLN A 150 -7.24 13.44 12.04
CA GLN A 150 -5.79 13.28 11.89
C GLN A 150 -5.45 11.99 11.13
N ARG A 151 -6.15 10.90 11.43
CA ARG A 151 -5.99 9.61 10.75
C ARG A 151 -6.41 9.67 9.30
N LEU A 152 -7.49 10.41 8.97
CA LEU A 152 -7.95 10.66 7.61
C LEU A 152 -6.90 11.44 6.80
N ALA A 153 -6.37 12.53 7.36
CA ALA A 153 -5.30 13.30 6.72
C ALA A 153 -4.04 12.43 6.45
N ARG A 154 -3.60 11.65 7.45
CA ARG A 154 -2.51 10.67 7.30
C ARG A 154 -2.79 9.67 6.19
N TRP A 155 -3.98 9.08 6.16
CA TRP A 155 -4.35 8.07 5.18
C TRP A 155 -4.35 8.63 3.75
N LEU A 156 -4.92 9.81 3.53
CA LEU A 156 -4.91 10.48 2.23
C LEU A 156 -3.49 10.74 1.72
N LEU A 157 -2.60 11.21 2.59
CA LEU A 157 -1.19 11.42 2.26
C LEU A 157 -0.48 10.11 1.90
N MET A 158 -0.71 9.04 2.67
CA MET A 158 -0.13 7.73 2.41
C MET A 158 -0.61 7.13 1.07
N MET A 159 -1.87 7.34 0.71
CA MET A 159 -2.42 6.93 -0.59
C MET A 159 -1.78 7.71 -1.74
N ARG A 160 -1.67 9.03 -1.59
CA ARG A 160 -1.02 9.93 -2.55
C ARG A 160 0.44 9.53 -2.79
N ASP A 161 1.21 9.29 -1.73
CA ASP A 161 2.62 8.92 -1.82
C ASP A 161 2.82 7.59 -2.58
N ARG A 162 1.81 6.71 -2.59
CA ARG A 162 1.85 5.40 -3.25
C ARG A 162 1.32 5.40 -4.67
N SER A 163 0.35 6.27 -4.96
CA SER A 163 -0.27 6.37 -6.28
C SER A 163 0.41 7.39 -7.19
N ASP A 164 1.21 8.30 -6.64
CA ASP A 164 1.80 9.45 -7.33
C ASP A 164 0.76 10.39 -7.99
N ASP A 165 -0.48 10.42 -7.43
CA ASP A 165 -1.59 11.22 -7.92
C ASP A 165 -2.21 12.03 -6.77
N ASP A 166 -2.41 13.32 -6.99
CA ASP A 166 -3.06 14.20 -6.03
C ASP A 166 -4.60 14.05 -6.02
N THR A 167 -5.16 13.36 -7.03
CA THR A 167 -6.59 13.05 -7.13
C THR A 167 -6.85 11.57 -6.93
N LEU A 168 -7.27 11.21 -5.73
CA LEU A 168 -7.54 9.84 -5.32
C LEU A 168 -8.98 9.44 -5.67
N GLN A 169 -9.16 8.38 -6.43
CA GLN A 169 -10.46 7.83 -6.82
C GLN A 169 -11.05 7.00 -5.66
N ILE A 170 -11.62 7.65 -4.66
CA ILE A 170 -12.12 7.04 -3.42
C ILE A 170 -13.50 7.60 -3.03
N THR A 171 -14.31 6.76 -2.38
CA THR A 171 -15.64 7.12 -1.88
C THR A 171 -15.63 7.36 -0.37
N GLN A 172 -16.63 8.11 0.13
CA GLN A 172 -16.80 8.34 1.58
C GLN A 172 -17.08 7.02 2.34
N SER A 173 -17.72 6.05 1.69
CA SER A 173 -17.96 4.72 2.28
C SER A 173 -16.63 4.01 2.51
N LEU A 174 -15.81 3.95 1.45
CA LEU A 174 -14.48 3.34 1.52
C LEU A 174 -13.60 3.97 2.60
N LEU A 175 -13.62 5.30 2.72
CA LEU A 175 -12.88 5.99 3.78
C LEU A 175 -13.34 5.54 5.18
N GLY A 176 -14.64 5.35 5.39
CA GLY A 176 -15.19 4.83 6.65
C GLY A 176 -14.70 3.42 6.96
N GLU A 177 -14.73 2.55 5.97
CA GLU A 177 -14.24 1.17 6.07
C GLU A 177 -12.74 1.14 6.41
N MET A 178 -11.92 1.86 5.65
CA MET A 178 -10.46 1.88 5.84
C MET A 178 -10.05 2.45 7.21
N LEU A 179 -10.78 3.45 7.70
CA LEU A 179 -10.51 4.05 9.02
C LEU A 179 -11.19 3.31 10.19
N GLY A 180 -12.03 2.31 9.90
CA GLY A 180 -12.77 1.55 10.91
C GLY A 180 -13.80 2.41 11.65
N VAL A 181 -14.44 3.37 10.98
CA VAL A 181 -15.41 4.29 11.59
C VAL A 181 -16.66 4.44 10.72
N GLN A 182 -17.74 4.94 11.30
CA GLN A 182 -18.98 5.16 10.56
C GLN A 182 -18.84 6.29 9.51
N ARG A 183 -19.49 6.11 8.34
CA ARG A 183 -19.48 7.07 7.24
C ARG A 183 -19.82 8.52 7.65
N PRO A 184 -20.80 8.82 8.53
CA PRO A 184 -21.06 10.18 8.97
C PRO A 184 -19.86 10.87 9.63
N THR A 185 -19.09 10.14 10.45
CA THR A 185 -17.87 10.66 11.11
C THR A 185 -16.84 11.11 10.07
N VAL A 186 -16.51 10.22 9.13
CA VAL A 186 -15.56 10.55 8.05
C VAL A 186 -16.07 11.72 7.20
N THR A 187 -17.37 11.75 6.91
CA THR A 187 -17.96 12.83 6.12
C THR A 187 -17.80 14.19 6.80
N ASN A 188 -17.95 14.26 8.12
CA ASN A 188 -17.79 15.49 8.89
C ASN A 188 -16.31 15.92 8.93
N ASP A 189 -15.40 15.00 9.23
CA ASP A 189 -13.96 15.28 9.25
C ASP A 189 -13.43 15.72 7.89
N ALA A 190 -13.89 15.07 6.80
CA ALA A 190 -13.54 15.46 5.44
C ALA A 190 -14.06 16.85 5.06
N ARG A 191 -15.28 17.25 5.57
CA ARG A 191 -15.78 18.63 5.41
C ARG A 191 -14.89 19.65 6.12
N GLU A 192 -14.37 19.32 7.30
CA GLU A 192 -13.47 20.22 8.01
C GLU A 192 -12.16 20.42 7.25
N LEU A 193 -11.55 19.35 6.72
CA LEU A 193 -10.36 19.44 5.88
C LEU A 193 -10.63 20.25 4.58
N GLU A 194 -11.81 20.08 3.98
CA GLU A 194 -12.23 20.85 2.80
C GLU A 194 -12.43 22.33 3.11
N ARG A 195 -13.09 22.69 4.22
CA ARG A 195 -13.25 24.09 4.67
C ARG A 195 -11.91 24.77 4.97
N ALA A 196 -10.92 23.99 5.42
CA ALA A 196 -9.55 24.45 5.62
C ALA A 196 -8.76 24.59 4.31
N GLY A 197 -9.36 24.25 3.15
CA GLY A 197 -8.70 24.35 1.85
C GLY A 197 -7.66 23.26 1.57
N LEU A 198 -7.60 22.21 2.40
CA LEU A 198 -6.58 21.17 2.30
C LEU A 198 -6.92 20.11 1.25
N ILE A 199 -8.21 19.84 1.06
CA ILE A 199 -8.73 18.89 0.08
C ILE A 199 -9.94 19.46 -0.66
N ALA A 200 -10.25 18.88 -1.83
CA ALA A 200 -11.55 19.03 -2.49
C ALA A 200 -12.23 17.66 -2.60
N ARG A 201 -13.55 17.62 -2.36
CA ARG A 201 -14.34 16.39 -2.43
C ARG A 201 -15.21 16.39 -3.68
N GLY A 202 -15.08 15.35 -4.49
CA GLY A 202 -15.94 15.05 -5.63
C GLY A 202 -16.89 13.90 -5.36
N LEU A 203 -17.66 13.50 -6.37
CA LEU A 203 -18.66 12.44 -6.26
C LEU A 203 -18.03 11.08 -5.84
N ARG A 204 -16.90 10.73 -6.39
CA ARG A 204 -16.16 9.47 -6.14
C ARG A 204 -14.66 9.72 -6.08
N GLN A 205 -14.25 10.91 -5.67
CA GLN A 205 -12.84 11.30 -5.60
C GLN A 205 -12.59 12.30 -4.48
N VAL A 206 -11.33 12.34 -4.03
CA VAL A 206 -10.80 13.37 -3.14
C VAL A 206 -9.49 13.87 -3.77
N SER A 207 -9.39 15.18 -3.98
CA SER A 207 -8.17 15.82 -4.46
C SER A 207 -7.46 16.53 -3.32
N ILE A 208 -6.16 16.34 -3.18
CA ILE A 208 -5.31 17.03 -2.21
C ILE A 208 -4.91 18.36 -2.84
N LEU A 209 -5.32 19.46 -2.22
CA LEU A 209 -5.05 20.83 -2.70
C LEU A 209 -3.80 21.43 -2.06
N ASP A 210 -3.60 21.16 -0.76
CA ASP A 210 -2.45 21.60 0.01
C ASP A 210 -1.84 20.40 0.75
N ARG A 211 -0.79 19.85 0.18
CA ARG A 211 -0.07 18.70 0.75
C ARG A 211 0.60 19.04 2.08
N GLN A 212 1.18 20.24 2.17
CA GLN A 212 1.87 20.66 3.39
C GLN A 212 0.89 20.88 4.54
N GLY A 213 -0.17 21.66 4.30
CA GLY A 213 -1.23 21.87 5.29
C GLY A 213 -1.91 20.57 5.70
N LEU A 214 -2.10 19.63 4.77
CA LEU A 214 -2.65 18.30 5.07
C LEU A 214 -1.68 17.49 5.95
N ALA A 215 -0.36 17.61 5.74
CA ALA A 215 0.64 16.96 6.59
C ALA A 215 0.66 17.55 8.00
N GLU A 216 0.48 18.86 8.15
CA GLU A 216 0.34 19.53 9.45
C GLU A 216 -0.97 19.15 10.17
N ALA A 217 -2.06 18.93 9.42
CA ALA A 217 -3.33 18.45 9.94
C ALA A 217 -3.33 16.94 10.30
N SER A 218 -2.35 16.19 9.81
CA SER A 218 -2.17 14.78 10.13
C SER A 218 -1.53 14.58 11.51
N CYS A 219 -1.53 13.34 12.00
CA CYS A 219 -0.72 12.98 13.16
C CYS A 219 0.74 12.71 12.74
N GLU A 220 1.65 12.76 13.70
CA GLU A 220 3.09 12.45 13.54
C GLU A 220 3.34 11.06 12.97
N CYS A 221 2.37 10.15 13.06
CA CYS A 221 2.44 8.80 12.50
C CYS A 221 2.70 8.79 10.99
N TYR A 222 2.28 9.84 10.26
CA TYR A 222 2.63 9.99 8.84
C TYR A 222 4.14 10.08 8.63
N GLN A 223 4.79 11.00 9.35
CA GLN A 223 6.24 11.19 9.25
C GLN A 223 7.01 9.99 9.83
N LEU A 224 6.47 9.37 10.89
CA LEU A 224 7.08 8.20 11.48
C LEU A 224 7.14 7.03 10.50
N VAL A 225 6.04 6.71 9.80
CA VAL A 225 6.03 5.67 8.76
C VAL A 225 7.03 6.00 7.65
N ARG A 226 7.05 7.24 7.14
CA ARG A 226 8.02 7.67 6.12
C ARG A 226 9.47 7.46 6.57
N ALA A 227 9.78 7.88 7.78
CA ALA A 227 11.13 7.74 8.35
C ALA A 227 11.55 6.26 8.45
N ARG A 228 10.63 5.35 8.80
CA ARG A 228 10.91 3.90 8.87
C ARG A 228 11.17 3.31 7.49
N PHE A 229 10.35 3.65 6.50
CA PHE A 229 10.62 3.22 5.12
C PHE A 229 11.94 3.77 4.60
N THR A 230 12.23 5.06 4.82
CA THR A 230 13.51 5.67 4.41
C THR A 230 14.71 5.01 5.09
N LEU A 231 14.58 4.62 6.37
CA LEU A 231 15.64 3.95 7.12
C LEU A 231 15.99 2.58 6.54
N HIS A 232 14.97 1.76 6.25
CA HIS A 232 15.16 0.40 5.79
C HIS A 232 15.32 0.30 4.26
N LEU A 233 14.69 1.21 3.53
CA LEU A 233 14.54 1.19 2.07
C LEU A 233 14.73 2.61 1.47
N PRO A 234 15.94 3.18 1.55
CA PRO A 234 16.18 4.61 1.27
C PRO A 234 15.85 5.07 -0.16
N ARG A 235 15.53 4.15 -1.07
CA ARG A 235 15.27 4.46 -2.49
C ARG A 235 13.85 4.11 -2.94
N THR A 236 12.99 3.65 -2.04
CA THR A 236 11.68 3.09 -2.43
C THR A 236 10.51 3.97 -2.06
N TYR A 237 10.61 4.76 -1.00
CA TYR A 237 9.53 5.62 -0.53
C TYR A 237 9.75 7.09 -0.99
N PRO A 238 8.71 7.79 -1.49
CA PRO A 238 8.82 9.17 -2.00
C PRO A 238 9.03 10.21 -0.90
#